data_dec2dca8d88f601624da4cc1e0edeaaa
#
_entry.id   dec2dca8d88f601624da4cc1e0edeaaa
#
_cell.length_a   1.000
_cell.length_b   1.000
_cell.length_c   1.000
_cell.angle_alpha   90.00
_cell.angle_beta   90.00
_cell.angle_gamma   90.00
#
_symmetry.space_group_name_H-M   'P 1'
#
loop_
_entity.id
_entity.type
_entity.pdbx_description
1 polymer ?
#
loop_
_entity_poly.entity_id
_entity_poly.type
_entity_poly.pdbx_seq_one_letter_code
_entity_poly.pdbx_strand_id
1 'polypeptide(L)'
;ICAAVFVLTCWSLGFAESGIVLGVDNYCLLLASAVFVTVNWKFGSKLKKSIVILAGTEENARAEADSKASGILKIKAEDMADLAELYSTYLDSRSVLANQFGITRQIMNDVRHRLNEGVRSSVSLNHERFNVDIAVAQCAASGDINGDCCGWQDIGDGKIAMIVSDGMGKGKKAAAESLMVTKTIISLLKSGVTTDLALKMINAVMLMKDDEDSYATVDLVIINKRTGKTKFYKIGAAPTLIRRRDKVEEVKLSAVPLGIVNGLKIRYMETVLKKDDWIIMMSDGVSDGGVGGNGRNDVFLSVLKETAAKVRSADPATMSDLILNQAADSYIGKERDDLTVLTARII
;
A
#
# COMPACT_ATOMS: atom_id res chain seq x y z
N ILE A 1 -27.26 19.50 19.46
CA ILE A 1 -26.38 20.66 19.71
C ILE A 1 -27.19 21.95 19.58
N CYS A 2 -27.91 22.21 18.46
CA CYS A 2 -28.71 23.43 18.28
C CYS A 2 -29.79 23.63 19.35
N ALA A 3 -30.46 22.57 19.80
CA ALA A 3 -31.47 22.63 20.86
C ALA A 3 -30.86 22.99 22.23
N ALA A 4 -29.67 22.45 22.53
CA ALA A 4 -28.96 22.77 23.78
C ALA A 4 -28.44 24.21 23.79
N VAL A 5 -27.97 24.71 22.64
CA VAL A 5 -27.53 26.10 22.49
C VAL A 5 -28.71 27.06 22.61
N PHE A 6 -29.86 26.71 22.01
CA PHE A 6 -31.08 27.56 22.11
C PHE A 6 -31.61 27.60 23.54
N VAL A 7 -31.64 26.47 24.27
CA VAL A 7 -32.04 26.43 25.69
C VAL A 7 -31.08 27.22 26.56
N LEU A 8 -29.77 27.12 26.34
CA LEU A 8 -28.74 27.88 27.07
C LEU A 8 -28.81 29.38 26.76
N THR A 9 -29.07 29.77 25.52
CA THR A 9 -29.22 31.19 25.15
C THR A 9 -30.49 31.80 25.71
N CYS A 10 -31.63 31.10 25.69
CA CYS A 10 -32.86 31.53 26.33
C CYS A 10 -32.69 31.63 27.85
N TRP A 11 -31.96 30.71 28.46
CA TRP A 11 -31.66 30.73 29.89
C TRP A 11 -30.75 31.87 30.30
N SER A 12 -29.71 32.13 29.53
CA SER A 12 -28.80 33.25 29.75
C SER A 12 -29.44 34.63 29.56
N LEU A 13 -30.36 34.78 28.63
CA LEU A 13 -31.14 36.01 28.42
C LEU A 13 -32.15 36.22 29.53
N GLY A 14 -32.83 35.17 30.06
CA GLY A 14 -33.72 35.24 31.19
C GLY A 14 -33.02 35.55 32.53
N PHE A 15 -31.75 35.17 32.69
CA PHE A 15 -30.95 35.51 33.87
C PHE A 15 -30.43 36.98 33.84
N ALA A 16 -30.33 37.59 32.68
CA ALA A 16 -29.79 38.93 32.54
C ALA A 16 -30.83 40.02 32.84
N GLU A 17 -32.14 39.72 32.74
CA GLU A 17 -33.21 40.72 32.92
C GLU A 17 -33.97 40.61 34.26
N SER A 18 -33.89 39.49 34.99
CA SER A 18 -34.61 39.27 36.22
C SER A 18 -33.69 39.09 37.42
N GLY A 19 -33.53 40.12 38.22
CA GLY A 19 -33.11 39.96 39.61
C GLY A 19 -34.06 39.05 40.34
N ILE A 20 -33.58 37.84 40.69
CA ILE A 20 -34.13 36.83 41.56
C ILE A 20 -35.57 37.06 42.04
N VAL A 21 -36.57 36.70 41.25
CA VAL A 21 -37.91 36.37 41.69
C VAL A 21 -38.38 35.15 40.88
N LEU A 22 -38.61 34.02 41.56
CA LEU A 22 -39.29 32.85 41.03
C LEU A 22 -40.73 33.18 40.64
N GLY A 23 -40.96 33.80 39.51
CA GLY A 23 -42.25 34.17 38.97
C GLY A 23 -42.73 33.20 37.89
N VAL A 24 -44.00 33.33 37.51
CA VAL A 24 -44.76 32.54 36.54
C VAL A 24 -44.01 32.39 35.20
N ASP A 25 -43.13 33.32 34.86
CA ASP A 25 -42.35 33.37 33.64
C ASP A 25 -41.33 32.24 33.50
N ASN A 26 -40.77 31.77 34.60
CA ASN A 26 -39.84 30.61 34.59
C ASN A 26 -40.54 29.29 34.31
N TYR A 27 -41.81 29.13 34.71
CA TYR A 27 -42.62 27.95 34.35
C TYR A 27 -43.00 27.96 32.87
N CYS A 28 -43.28 29.13 32.29
CA CYS A 28 -43.54 29.26 30.88
C CYS A 28 -42.33 28.94 30.02
N LEU A 29 -41.12 29.33 30.46
CA LEU A 29 -39.85 29.00 29.78
C LEU A 29 -39.53 27.52 29.86
N LEU A 30 -39.75 26.87 31.01
CA LEU A 30 -39.60 25.44 31.19
C LEU A 30 -40.62 24.63 30.35
N LEU A 31 -41.86 25.06 30.29
CA LEU A 31 -42.89 24.46 29.43
C LEU A 31 -42.58 24.64 27.95
N ALA A 32 -42.14 25.81 27.54
CA ALA A 32 -41.72 26.10 26.15
C ALA A 32 -40.50 25.24 25.73
N SER A 33 -39.52 25.09 26.63
CA SER A 33 -38.37 24.24 26.39
C SER A 33 -38.73 22.75 26.33
N ALA A 34 -39.62 22.27 27.17
CA ALA A 34 -40.11 20.88 27.13
C ALA A 34 -40.92 20.59 25.84
N VAL A 35 -41.78 21.51 25.43
CA VAL A 35 -42.50 21.42 24.13
C VAL A 35 -41.51 21.44 22.97
N PHE A 36 -40.53 22.31 22.98
CA PHE A 36 -39.50 22.39 21.94
C PHE A 36 -38.67 21.09 21.84
N VAL A 37 -38.28 20.51 22.95
CA VAL A 37 -37.55 19.23 22.99
C VAL A 37 -38.42 18.07 22.49
N THR A 38 -39.69 18.03 22.85
CA THR A 38 -40.61 16.95 22.41
C THR A 38 -40.98 17.07 20.93
N VAL A 39 -41.16 18.30 20.42
CA VAL A 39 -41.39 18.57 18.99
C VAL A 39 -40.15 18.20 18.18
N ASN A 40 -38.96 18.64 18.62
CA ASN A 40 -37.71 18.29 17.95
C ASN A 40 -37.41 16.77 17.98
N TRP A 41 -37.75 16.08 19.06
CA TRP A 41 -37.61 14.61 19.12
C TRP A 41 -38.52 13.92 18.10
N LYS A 42 -39.81 14.28 18.06
CA LYS A 42 -40.77 13.73 17.09
C LYS A 42 -40.41 14.07 15.64
N PHE A 43 -39.98 15.33 15.40
CA PHE A 43 -39.56 15.77 14.07
C PHE A 43 -38.23 15.13 13.67
N GLY A 44 -37.26 15.06 14.57
CA GLY A 44 -35.97 14.42 14.35
C GLY A 44 -36.08 12.94 14.04
N SER A 45 -37.03 12.22 14.66
CA SER A 45 -37.26 10.80 14.36
C SER A 45 -37.89 10.58 12.97
N LYS A 46 -38.78 11.48 12.53
CA LYS A 46 -39.33 11.48 11.16
C LYS A 46 -38.29 11.86 10.12
N LEU A 47 -37.47 12.89 10.39
CA LEU A 47 -36.35 13.29 9.51
C LEU A 47 -35.33 12.15 9.38
N LYS A 48 -34.99 11.49 10.47
CA LYS A 48 -34.07 10.35 10.46
C LYS A 48 -34.60 9.20 9.59
N LYS A 49 -35.91 8.89 9.67
CA LYS A 49 -36.55 7.91 8.80
C LYS A 49 -36.54 8.32 7.33
N SER A 50 -36.82 9.59 7.02
CA SER A 50 -36.79 10.12 5.65
C SER A 50 -35.38 10.15 5.05
N ILE A 51 -34.35 10.50 5.86
CA ILE A 51 -32.95 10.46 5.44
C ILE A 51 -32.50 9.02 5.18
N VAL A 52 -32.90 8.06 6.02
CA VAL A 52 -32.59 6.63 5.79
C VAL A 52 -33.23 6.09 4.53
N ILE A 53 -34.47 6.51 4.23
CA ILE A 53 -35.16 6.12 2.99
C ILE A 53 -34.49 6.76 1.77
N LEU A 54 -34.11 8.05 1.83
CA LEU A 54 -33.37 8.73 0.75
C LEU A 54 -31.98 8.13 0.54
N ALA A 55 -31.25 7.82 1.61
CA ALA A 55 -29.96 7.13 1.51
C ALA A 55 -30.10 5.74 0.89
N GLY A 56 -31.15 4.99 1.25
CA GLY A 56 -31.41 3.67 0.63
C GLY A 56 -31.79 3.73 -0.84
N THR A 57 -32.46 4.80 -1.28
CA THR A 57 -32.77 5.01 -2.72
C THR A 57 -31.53 5.43 -3.51
N GLU A 58 -30.64 6.24 -2.94
CA GLU A 58 -29.35 6.58 -3.56
C GLU A 58 -28.44 5.36 -3.67
N GLU A 59 -28.40 4.53 -2.64
CA GLU A 59 -27.58 3.30 -2.62
C GLU A 59 -28.06 2.30 -3.68
N ASN A 60 -29.37 2.11 -3.83
CA ASN A 60 -29.96 1.26 -4.87
C ASN A 60 -29.71 1.82 -6.28
N ALA A 61 -29.83 3.12 -6.51
CA ALA A 61 -29.54 3.76 -7.78
C ALA A 61 -28.04 3.65 -8.14
N ARG A 62 -27.18 3.76 -7.15
CA ARG A 62 -25.73 3.59 -7.31
C ARG A 62 -25.38 2.13 -7.65
N ALA A 63 -25.96 1.17 -6.95
CA ALA A 63 -25.78 -0.26 -7.23
C ALA A 63 -26.23 -0.65 -8.65
N GLU A 64 -27.34 -0.07 -9.14
CA GLU A 64 -27.83 -0.29 -10.51
C GLU A 64 -26.88 0.36 -11.55
N ALA A 65 -26.37 1.57 -11.28
CA ALA A 65 -25.38 2.24 -12.12
C ALA A 65 -24.07 1.44 -12.19
N ASP A 66 -23.57 0.95 -11.06
CA ASP A 66 -22.36 0.14 -10.96
C ASP A 66 -22.52 -1.20 -11.70
N SER A 67 -23.70 -1.82 -11.62
CA SER A 67 -24.02 -3.04 -12.37
C SER A 67 -24.01 -2.81 -13.89
N LYS A 68 -24.60 -1.70 -14.37
CA LYS A 68 -24.58 -1.32 -15.79
C LYS A 68 -23.15 -1.01 -16.26
N ALA A 69 -22.38 -0.26 -15.47
CA ALA A 69 -20.97 0.04 -15.76
C ALA A 69 -20.13 -1.25 -15.82
N SER A 70 -20.35 -2.19 -14.91
CA SER A 70 -19.71 -3.50 -14.91
C SER A 70 -20.01 -4.30 -16.18
N GLY A 71 -21.23 -4.25 -16.68
CA GLY A 71 -21.64 -4.89 -17.95
C GLY A 71 -20.90 -4.31 -19.16
N ILE A 72 -20.83 -2.99 -19.25
CA ILE A 72 -20.10 -2.29 -20.32
C ILE A 72 -18.62 -2.61 -20.28
N LEU A 73 -18.01 -2.61 -19.10
CA LEU A 73 -16.59 -2.93 -18.92
C LEU A 73 -16.27 -4.37 -19.33
N LYS A 74 -17.20 -5.32 -19.11
CA LYS A 74 -17.04 -6.70 -19.56
C LYS A 74 -16.91 -6.77 -21.09
N ILE A 75 -17.84 -6.15 -21.81
CA ILE A 75 -17.84 -6.12 -23.28
C ILE A 75 -16.55 -5.47 -23.79
N LYS A 76 -16.15 -4.34 -23.22
CA LYS A 76 -14.91 -3.65 -23.63
C LYS A 76 -13.66 -4.44 -23.31
N ALA A 77 -13.63 -5.21 -22.23
CA ALA A 77 -12.52 -6.09 -21.94
C ALA A 77 -12.42 -7.27 -22.92
N GLU A 78 -13.55 -7.76 -23.43
CA GLU A 78 -13.62 -8.77 -24.49
C GLU A 78 -13.12 -8.18 -25.83
N ASP A 79 -13.58 -6.98 -26.22
CA ASP A 79 -13.08 -6.25 -27.41
C ASP A 79 -11.55 -6.09 -27.37
N MET A 80 -10.98 -5.75 -26.19
CA MET A 80 -9.52 -5.58 -26.03
C MET A 80 -8.79 -6.94 -26.08
N ALA A 81 -9.43 -8.03 -25.70
CA ALA A 81 -8.84 -9.36 -25.83
C ALA A 81 -8.70 -9.76 -27.31
N ASP A 82 -9.76 -9.54 -28.08
CA ASP A 82 -9.80 -9.85 -29.51
C ASP A 82 -8.76 -9.02 -30.27
N LEU A 83 -8.62 -7.73 -29.92
CA LEU A 83 -7.57 -6.88 -30.47
C LEU A 83 -6.15 -7.37 -30.10
N ALA A 84 -5.94 -7.76 -28.84
CA ALA A 84 -4.63 -8.29 -28.40
C ALA A 84 -4.29 -9.58 -29.15
N GLU A 85 -5.26 -10.49 -29.37
CA GLU A 85 -5.10 -11.72 -30.12
C GLU A 85 -4.80 -11.45 -31.59
N LEU A 86 -5.55 -10.52 -32.21
CA LEU A 86 -5.37 -10.12 -33.59
C LEU A 86 -3.94 -9.54 -33.82
N TYR A 87 -3.49 -8.63 -32.94
CA TYR A 87 -2.15 -8.06 -33.04
C TYR A 87 -1.04 -9.07 -32.74
N SER A 88 -1.26 -10.01 -31.83
CA SER A 88 -0.26 -11.07 -31.56
C SER A 88 -0.13 -12.06 -32.69
N THR A 89 -1.20 -12.27 -33.46
CA THR A 89 -1.25 -13.24 -34.57
C THR A 89 -0.66 -12.67 -35.86
N TYR A 90 -0.90 -11.37 -36.13
CA TYR A 90 -0.53 -10.74 -37.40
C TYR A 90 0.74 -9.86 -37.33
N LEU A 91 1.11 -9.39 -36.17
CA LEU A 91 2.30 -8.57 -35.96
C LEU A 91 3.11 -9.26 -34.84
N ASP A 92 4.29 -9.69 -35.15
CA ASP A 92 5.26 -10.35 -34.28
C ASP A 92 4.89 -10.37 -32.77
N SER A 93 5.08 -11.49 -32.10
CA SER A 93 4.74 -11.72 -30.68
C SER A 93 5.36 -10.71 -29.68
N ARG A 94 6.25 -9.83 -30.15
CA ARG A 94 6.84 -8.69 -29.43
C ARG A 94 6.08 -7.38 -29.57
N SER A 95 4.89 -7.38 -30.20
CA SER A 95 4.15 -6.15 -30.42
C SER A 95 3.78 -5.47 -29.09
N VAL A 96 4.34 -4.28 -28.87
CA VAL A 96 4.02 -3.38 -27.77
C VAL A 96 2.51 -3.12 -27.69
N LEU A 97 1.82 -3.07 -28.84
CA LEU A 97 0.39 -2.85 -28.94
C LEU A 97 -0.43 -4.02 -28.37
N ALA A 98 -0.06 -5.27 -28.68
CA ALA A 98 -0.72 -6.45 -28.11
C ALA A 98 -0.66 -6.44 -26.57
N ASN A 99 0.50 -6.05 -26.01
CA ASN A 99 0.65 -5.90 -24.57
C ASN A 99 -0.19 -4.77 -24.00
N GLN A 100 -0.27 -3.62 -24.67
CA GLN A 100 -1.12 -2.50 -24.24
C GLN A 100 -2.59 -2.89 -24.20
N PHE A 101 -3.10 -3.60 -25.21
CA PHE A 101 -4.47 -4.11 -25.21
C PHE A 101 -4.70 -5.14 -24.08
N GLY A 102 -3.73 -6.05 -23.85
CA GLY A 102 -3.77 -7.00 -22.74
C GLY A 102 -3.84 -6.31 -21.37
N ILE A 103 -3.04 -5.27 -21.15
CA ILE A 103 -3.04 -4.47 -19.93
C ILE A 103 -4.37 -3.72 -19.78
N THR A 104 -4.86 -3.08 -20.86
CA THR A 104 -6.14 -2.35 -20.85
C THR A 104 -7.32 -3.27 -20.49
N ARG A 105 -7.34 -4.49 -21.06
CA ARG A 105 -8.30 -5.55 -20.67
C ARG A 105 -8.24 -5.87 -19.18
N GLN A 106 -7.04 -6.02 -18.62
CA GLN A 106 -6.86 -6.33 -17.20
C GLN A 106 -7.37 -5.19 -16.31
N ILE A 107 -7.09 -3.93 -16.67
CA ILE A 107 -7.62 -2.75 -15.97
C ILE A 107 -9.15 -2.76 -15.97
N MET A 108 -9.76 -2.99 -17.11
CA MET A 108 -11.23 -3.02 -17.24
C MET A 108 -11.84 -4.13 -16.38
N ASN A 109 -11.25 -5.32 -16.37
CA ASN A 109 -11.70 -6.43 -15.52
C ASN A 109 -11.52 -6.15 -14.03
N ASP A 110 -10.43 -5.50 -13.64
CA ASP A 110 -10.17 -5.13 -12.24
C ASP A 110 -11.17 -4.08 -11.73
N VAL A 111 -11.44 -3.04 -12.52
CA VAL A 111 -12.47 -2.03 -12.21
C VAL A 111 -13.85 -2.70 -12.12
N ARG A 112 -14.19 -3.63 -13.03
CA ARG A 112 -15.43 -4.40 -12.98
C ARG A 112 -15.57 -5.20 -11.69
N HIS A 113 -14.50 -5.90 -11.25
CA HIS A 113 -14.50 -6.65 -9.99
C HIS A 113 -14.79 -5.75 -8.80
N ARG A 114 -14.20 -4.57 -8.73
CA ARG A 114 -14.43 -3.60 -7.66
C ARG A 114 -15.84 -3.05 -7.64
N LEU A 115 -16.40 -2.72 -8.80
CA LEU A 115 -17.80 -2.30 -8.88
C LEU A 115 -18.73 -3.38 -8.33
N ASN A 116 -18.46 -4.66 -8.64
CA ASN A 116 -19.24 -5.79 -8.13
C ASN A 116 -19.01 -6.08 -6.65
N GLU A 117 -17.81 -5.84 -6.13
CA GLU A 117 -17.48 -6.02 -4.70
C GLU A 117 -17.97 -4.87 -3.82
N GLY A 118 -17.98 -3.64 -4.35
CA GLY A 118 -18.53 -2.46 -3.67
C GLY A 118 -20.00 -2.61 -3.28
N VAL A 119 -20.74 -3.41 -4.05
CA VAL A 119 -22.14 -3.77 -3.76
C VAL A 119 -22.27 -4.75 -2.58
N ARG A 120 -21.20 -5.48 -2.23
CA ARG A 120 -21.18 -6.49 -1.16
C ARG A 120 -20.52 -6.05 0.14
N SER A 121 -19.82 -4.92 0.13
CA SER A 121 -19.14 -4.40 1.32
C SER A 121 -20.10 -3.60 2.19
N SER A 122 -20.98 -4.29 2.93
CA SER A 122 -21.50 -3.72 4.18
C SER A 122 -20.30 -3.38 5.07
N VAL A 123 -20.21 -2.11 5.43
CA VAL A 123 -19.16 -1.52 6.27
C VAL A 123 -19.01 -2.33 7.56
N SER A 124 -18.12 -3.30 7.56
CA SER A 124 -17.59 -3.87 8.78
C SER A 124 -16.58 -2.87 9.31
N LEU A 125 -16.93 -2.17 10.39
CA LEU A 125 -16.03 -1.36 11.21
C LEU A 125 -15.02 -2.28 11.92
N ASN A 126 -14.21 -3.00 11.16
CA ASN A 126 -13.12 -3.78 11.71
C ASN A 126 -11.95 -2.85 11.96
N HIS A 127 -11.69 -2.54 13.23
CA HIS A 127 -10.50 -1.83 13.68
C HIS A 127 -9.25 -2.56 13.18
N GLU A 128 -8.23 -1.80 12.80
CA GLU A 128 -6.90 -2.32 12.51
C GLU A 128 -6.38 -3.02 13.78
N ARG A 129 -5.97 -4.27 13.62
CA ARG A 129 -5.47 -5.10 14.72
C ARG A 129 -3.99 -4.88 14.97
N PHE A 130 -3.28 -4.52 13.90
CA PHE A 130 -1.83 -4.34 13.91
C PHE A 130 -1.49 -2.95 13.40
N ASN A 131 -0.49 -2.35 14.00
CA ASN A 131 0.23 -1.22 13.42
C ASN A 131 1.60 -1.69 12.92
N VAL A 132 2.24 -0.92 12.07
CA VAL A 132 3.54 -1.25 11.49
C VAL A 132 4.47 -0.07 11.72
N ASP A 133 5.51 -0.29 12.49
CA ASP A 133 6.56 0.68 12.72
C ASP A 133 7.70 0.42 11.73
N ILE A 134 8.13 1.45 10.98
CA ILE A 134 9.00 1.30 9.82
C ILE A 134 10.17 2.27 9.92
N ALA A 135 11.35 1.79 9.59
CA ALA A 135 12.54 2.61 9.46
C ALA A 135 13.37 2.20 8.24
N VAL A 136 14.21 3.12 7.78
CA VAL A 136 15.12 2.90 6.66
C VAL A 136 16.51 3.39 6.99
N ALA A 137 17.51 2.65 6.53
CA ALA A 137 18.91 3.06 6.50
C ALA A 137 19.44 2.89 5.08
N GLN A 138 20.17 3.88 4.58
CA GLN A 138 20.72 3.89 3.22
C GLN A 138 22.15 4.43 3.21
N CYS A 139 22.96 3.91 2.28
CA CYS A 139 24.31 4.40 2.03
C CYS A 139 24.63 4.28 0.55
N ALA A 140 24.95 5.39 -0.11
CA ALA A 140 25.30 5.40 -1.51
C ALA A 140 26.66 4.72 -1.76
N ALA A 141 26.82 4.08 -2.91
CA ALA A 141 28.05 3.46 -3.38
C ALA A 141 29.19 4.47 -3.47
N SER A 142 28.88 5.62 -4.07
CA SER A 142 29.80 6.74 -4.26
C SER A 142 29.05 8.06 -4.31
N GLY A 143 29.59 9.11 -3.70
CA GLY A 143 28.96 10.44 -3.64
C GLY A 143 27.69 10.45 -2.79
N ASP A 144 26.73 11.33 -3.14
CA ASP A 144 25.52 11.59 -2.34
C ASP A 144 24.23 10.97 -2.94
N ILE A 145 24.35 10.24 -4.05
CA ILE A 145 23.19 9.70 -4.76
C ILE A 145 23.21 8.18 -4.67
N ASN A 146 22.18 7.64 -4.01
CA ASN A 146 21.92 6.22 -3.93
C ASN A 146 21.06 5.80 -5.13
N GLY A 147 21.48 4.76 -5.87
CA GLY A 147 20.74 4.19 -7.00
C GLY A 147 19.49 3.44 -6.57
N ASP A 148 19.46 2.97 -5.32
CA ASP A 148 18.30 2.33 -4.72
C ASP A 148 17.22 3.35 -4.33
N CYS A 149 15.98 2.95 -4.39
CA CYS A 149 14.84 3.68 -3.85
C CYS A 149 13.99 2.78 -2.97
N CYS A 150 13.53 3.30 -1.85
CA CYS A 150 12.57 2.61 -1.01
C CYS A 150 11.42 3.53 -0.59
N GLY A 151 10.33 2.93 -0.14
CA GLY A 151 9.19 3.68 0.34
C GLY A 151 8.10 2.79 0.93
N TRP A 152 7.18 3.41 1.64
CA TRP A 152 5.99 2.76 2.15
C TRP A 152 4.79 3.70 2.14
N GLN A 153 3.60 3.13 2.02
CA GLN A 153 2.37 3.91 1.96
C GLN A 153 1.18 3.04 2.38
N ASP A 154 0.26 3.65 3.11
CA ASP A 154 -1.09 3.10 3.26
C ASP A 154 -1.82 3.14 1.91
N ILE A 155 -2.28 1.98 1.47
CA ILE A 155 -2.92 1.81 0.16
C ILE A 155 -4.44 1.60 0.25
N GLY A 156 -5.02 1.89 1.42
CA GLY A 156 -6.45 1.69 1.67
C GLY A 156 -6.80 0.27 2.15
N ASP A 157 -8.04 0.07 2.52
CA ASP A 157 -8.59 -1.21 3.02
C ASP A 157 -7.82 -1.81 4.22
N GLY A 158 -7.16 -0.96 5.02
CA GLY A 158 -6.31 -1.40 6.12
C GLY A 158 -5.05 -2.14 5.66
N LYS A 159 -4.54 -1.80 4.47
CA LYS A 159 -3.31 -2.38 3.92
C LYS A 159 -2.20 -1.34 3.81
N ILE A 160 -0.99 -1.75 4.11
CA ILE A 160 0.22 -0.97 3.87
C ILE A 160 1.10 -1.70 2.86
N ALA A 161 1.65 -0.96 1.90
CA ALA A 161 2.65 -1.44 0.96
C ALA A 161 4.02 -0.88 1.34
N MET A 162 5.06 -1.72 1.29
CA MET A 162 6.46 -1.36 1.47
C MET A 162 7.22 -1.87 0.25
N ILE A 163 8.14 -1.07 -0.27
CA ILE A 163 8.88 -1.38 -1.49
C ILE A 163 10.34 -0.97 -1.35
N VAL A 164 11.22 -1.83 -1.87
CA VAL A 164 12.62 -1.53 -2.16
C VAL A 164 12.83 -1.86 -3.64
N SER A 165 13.46 -0.96 -4.36
CA SER A 165 13.78 -1.10 -5.79
C SER A 165 15.21 -0.64 -6.01
N ASP A 166 15.98 -1.44 -6.72
CA ASP A 166 17.30 -1.10 -7.18
C ASP A 166 17.25 -0.89 -8.70
N GLY A 167 17.77 0.24 -9.16
CA GLY A 167 17.86 0.61 -10.57
C GLY A 167 19.18 0.17 -11.18
N MET A 168 19.17 -0.15 -12.46
CA MET A 168 20.37 -0.62 -13.15
C MET A 168 21.51 0.40 -13.14
N GLY A 169 22.68 -0.04 -12.68
CA GLY A 169 23.90 0.75 -12.63
C GLY A 169 24.04 1.59 -11.38
N LYS A 170 24.71 2.74 -11.45
CA LYS A 170 25.00 3.61 -10.30
C LYS A 170 24.65 5.07 -10.58
N GLY A 171 24.39 5.83 -9.53
CA GLY A 171 24.21 7.27 -9.57
C GLY A 171 22.85 7.71 -10.12
N LYS A 172 22.80 8.86 -10.83
CA LYS A 172 21.55 9.55 -11.18
C LYS A 172 20.59 8.74 -12.04
N LYS A 173 21.08 7.92 -12.98
CA LYS A 173 20.24 7.12 -13.87
C LYS A 173 19.54 6.02 -13.06
N ALA A 174 20.29 5.23 -12.31
CA ALA A 174 19.75 4.18 -11.44
C ALA A 174 18.74 4.75 -10.43
N ALA A 175 19.09 5.86 -9.76
CA ALA A 175 18.21 6.56 -8.84
C ALA A 175 16.89 7.04 -9.49
N ALA A 176 16.94 7.55 -10.73
CA ALA A 176 15.74 7.97 -11.44
C ALA A 176 14.84 6.78 -11.81
N GLU A 177 15.43 5.64 -12.18
CA GLU A 177 14.70 4.42 -12.52
C GLU A 177 14.03 3.78 -11.30
N SER A 178 14.78 3.54 -10.24
CA SER A 178 14.26 2.99 -8.99
C SER A 178 13.18 3.88 -8.37
N LEU A 179 13.36 5.21 -8.42
CA LEU A 179 12.37 6.18 -7.96
C LEU A 179 11.09 6.15 -8.80
N MET A 180 11.22 6.10 -10.13
CA MET A 180 10.08 6.01 -11.05
C MET A 180 9.29 4.73 -10.78
N VAL A 181 9.96 3.58 -10.68
CA VAL A 181 9.34 2.29 -10.38
C VAL A 181 8.61 2.32 -9.03
N THR A 182 9.30 2.75 -7.98
CA THR A 182 8.74 2.83 -6.62
C THR A 182 7.52 3.73 -6.55
N LYS A 183 7.61 4.97 -7.05
CA LYS A 183 6.50 5.93 -7.00
C LYS A 183 5.31 5.48 -7.84
N THR A 184 5.56 4.91 -9.02
CA THR A 184 4.46 4.47 -9.90
C THR A 184 3.73 3.28 -9.30
N ILE A 185 4.44 2.27 -8.77
CA ILE A 185 3.80 1.12 -8.11
C ILE A 185 2.96 1.58 -6.93
N ILE A 186 3.51 2.40 -6.03
CA ILE A 186 2.78 2.93 -4.87
C ILE A 186 1.54 3.72 -5.30
N SER A 187 1.65 4.58 -6.31
CA SER A 187 0.53 5.37 -6.83
C SER A 187 -0.59 4.49 -7.41
N LEU A 188 -0.24 3.47 -8.19
CA LEU A 188 -1.20 2.51 -8.75
C LEU A 188 -1.91 1.72 -7.64
N LEU A 189 -1.16 1.22 -6.65
CA LEU A 189 -1.74 0.50 -5.51
C LEU A 189 -2.67 1.40 -4.70
N LYS A 190 -2.30 2.64 -4.44
CA LYS A 190 -3.12 3.63 -3.73
C LYS A 190 -4.40 3.97 -4.50
N SER A 191 -4.33 4.02 -5.82
CA SER A 191 -5.49 4.18 -6.69
C SER A 191 -6.36 2.92 -6.76
N GLY A 192 -5.93 1.86 -6.05
CA GLY A 192 -6.63 0.61 -5.91
C GLY A 192 -6.38 -0.35 -7.08
N VAL A 193 -5.39 -0.14 -7.96
CA VAL A 193 -4.99 -1.13 -8.97
C VAL A 193 -4.44 -2.38 -8.26
N THR A 194 -4.79 -3.57 -8.76
CA THR A 194 -4.26 -4.82 -8.17
C THR A 194 -2.75 -4.91 -8.34
N THR A 195 -2.08 -5.58 -7.40
CA THR A 195 -0.61 -5.70 -7.42
C THR A 195 -0.09 -6.35 -8.68
N ASP A 196 -0.77 -7.41 -9.14
CA ASP A 196 -0.40 -8.12 -10.37
C ASP A 196 -0.43 -7.19 -11.59
N LEU A 197 -1.48 -6.38 -11.70
CA LEU A 197 -1.64 -5.43 -12.79
C LEU A 197 -0.63 -4.28 -12.69
N ALA A 198 -0.42 -3.71 -11.49
CA ALA A 198 0.56 -2.64 -11.28
C ALA A 198 1.97 -3.07 -11.70
N LEU A 199 2.39 -4.28 -11.31
CA LEU A 199 3.70 -4.84 -11.67
C LEU A 199 3.82 -5.11 -13.17
N LYS A 200 2.76 -5.60 -13.83
CA LYS A 200 2.75 -5.78 -15.29
C LYS A 200 2.78 -4.46 -16.06
N MET A 201 2.05 -3.46 -15.58
CA MET A 201 2.06 -2.12 -16.19
C MET A 201 3.45 -1.50 -16.15
N ILE A 202 4.12 -1.53 -14.99
CA ILE A 202 5.46 -0.95 -14.87
C ILE A 202 6.49 -1.74 -15.69
N ASN A 203 6.37 -3.08 -15.74
CA ASN A 203 7.21 -3.90 -16.63
C ASN A 203 7.05 -3.50 -18.10
N ALA A 204 5.81 -3.26 -18.56
CA ALA A 204 5.57 -2.82 -19.92
C ALA A 204 6.16 -1.42 -20.19
N VAL A 205 6.08 -0.50 -19.23
CA VAL A 205 6.71 0.84 -19.33
C VAL A 205 8.23 0.72 -19.43
N MET A 206 8.86 -0.15 -18.64
CA MET A 206 10.30 -0.39 -18.66
C MET A 206 10.75 -0.98 -20.01
N LEU A 207 9.98 -1.93 -20.57
CA LEU A 207 10.26 -2.54 -21.87
C LEU A 207 10.11 -1.58 -23.05
N MET A 208 9.37 -0.47 -22.89
CA MET A 208 9.19 0.54 -23.95
C MET A 208 10.30 1.58 -23.99
N LYS A 209 11.21 1.59 -23.03
CA LYS A 209 12.38 2.46 -23.07
C LYS A 209 13.34 1.93 -24.13
N ASP A 210 13.81 2.82 -24.99
CA ASP A 210 14.80 2.49 -26.06
C ASP A 210 16.21 2.19 -25.51
N ASP A 211 16.37 2.17 -24.20
CA ASP A 211 17.65 1.97 -23.52
C ASP A 211 17.77 0.49 -23.13
N GLU A 212 18.63 -0.24 -23.83
CA GLU A 212 18.84 -1.69 -23.66
C GLU A 212 19.24 -2.08 -22.21
N ASP A 213 19.77 -1.13 -21.44
CA ASP A 213 20.22 -1.32 -20.06
C ASP A 213 19.22 -0.80 -19.01
N SER A 214 17.95 -0.59 -19.37
CA SER A 214 16.95 -0.07 -18.44
C SER A 214 16.16 -1.20 -17.79
N TYR A 215 16.61 -1.66 -16.63
CA TYR A 215 15.86 -2.61 -15.80
C TYR A 215 15.96 -2.26 -14.31
N ALA A 216 15.01 -2.74 -13.53
CA ALA A 216 15.00 -2.51 -12.08
C ALA A 216 14.48 -3.73 -11.34
N THR A 217 15.01 -3.93 -10.14
CA THR A 217 14.49 -4.93 -9.20
C THR A 217 13.29 -4.38 -8.43
N VAL A 218 12.41 -5.25 -7.95
CA VAL A 218 11.32 -4.87 -7.04
C VAL A 218 11.18 -5.91 -5.94
N ASP A 219 11.36 -5.47 -4.71
CA ASP A 219 10.92 -6.15 -3.50
C ASP A 219 9.70 -5.41 -2.98
N LEU A 220 8.51 -6.03 -3.06
CA LEU A 220 7.26 -5.41 -2.63
C LEU A 220 6.58 -6.29 -1.59
N VAL A 221 6.28 -5.69 -0.44
CA VAL A 221 5.56 -6.33 0.67
C VAL A 221 4.25 -5.61 0.90
N ILE A 222 3.15 -6.37 0.94
CA ILE A 222 1.82 -5.84 1.25
C ILE A 222 1.30 -6.51 2.51
N ILE A 223 1.07 -5.73 3.56
CA ILE A 223 0.59 -6.18 4.87
C ILE A 223 -0.86 -5.75 5.04
N ASN A 224 -1.74 -6.68 5.36
CA ASN A 224 -3.09 -6.37 5.82
C ASN A 224 -3.06 -6.18 7.35
N LYS A 225 -3.20 -4.94 7.80
CA LYS A 225 -3.15 -4.54 9.22
C LYS A 225 -4.32 -5.10 10.06
N ARG A 226 -5.39 -5.57 9.43
CA ARG A 226 -6.54 -6.18 10.12
C ARG A 226 -6.30 -7.66 10.44
N THR A 227 -5.64 -8.39 9.54
CA THR A 227 -5.49 -9.85 9.61
C THR A 227 -4.06 -10.32 9.84
N GLY A 228 -3.07 -9.46 9.61
CA GLY A 228 -1.65 -9.84 9.57
C GLY A 228 -1.24 -10.59 8.29
N LYS A 229 -2.18 -10.88 7.37
CA LYS A 229 -1.85 -11.51 6.09
C LYS A 229 -0.89 -10.62 5.31
N THR A 230 0.23 -11.19 4.91
CA THR A 230 1.32 -10.48 4.25
C THR A 230 1.73 -11.21 2.99
N LYS A 231 1.81 -10.47 1.88
CA LYS A 231 2.25 -10.96 0.59
C LYS A 231 3.59 -10.34 0.22
N PHE A 232 4.50 -11.18 -0.22
CA PHE A 232 5.83 -10.80 -0.67
C PHE A 232 5.94 -11.05 -2.17
N TYR A 233 6.25 -10.02 -2.92
CA TYR A 233 6.49 -10.06 -4.37
C TYR A 233 7.93 -9.71 -4.62
N LYS A 234 8.66 -10.60 -5.28
CA LYS A 234 10.08 -10.42 -5.59
C LYS A 234 10.31 -10.53 -7.09
N ILE A 235 10.85 -9.49 -7.67
CA ILE A 235 11.11 -9.38 -9.11
C ILE A 235 12.57 -8.97 -9.28
N GLY A 236 13.45 -9.94 -9.44
CA GLY A 236 14.89 -9.75 -9.47
C GLY A 236 15.51 -9.32 -8.13
N ALA A 237 14.73 -9.22 -7.07
CA ALA A 237 15.15 -8.60 -5.82
C ALA A 237 15.86 -9.57 -4.86
N ALA A 238 16.72 -9.01 -4.04
CA ALA A 238 17.44 -9.66 -2.94
C ALA A 238 16.47 -10.32 -1.93
N PRO A 239 16.92 -11.28 -1.13
CA PRO A 239 16.09 -11.93 -0.11
C PRO A 239 15.55 -10.93 0.92
N THR A 240 14.33 -11.16 1.39
CA THR A 240 13.76 -10.49 2.57
C THR A 240 13.82 -11.42 3.76
N LEU A 241 14.15 -10.91 4.93
CA LEU A 241 14.17 -11.70 6.15
C LEU A 241 12.90 -11.43 6.97
N ILE A 242 12.34 -12.50 7.53
CA ILE A 242 11.27 -12.42 8.53
C ILE A 242 11.85 -12.93 9.85
N ARG A 243 11.92 -12.04 10.85
CA ARG A 243 12.32 -12.46 12.20
C ARG A 243 11.08 -12.68 13.05
N ARG A 244 11.01 -13.87 13.64
CA ARG A 244 9.98 -14.29 14.60
C ARG A 244 10.65 -14.71 15.89
N ARG A 245 10.61 -13.86 16.89
CA ARG A 245 11.41 -14.02 18.12
C ARG A 245 12.90 -14.11 17.80
N ASP A 246 13.52 -15.28 18.01
CA ASP A 246 14.94 -15.54 17.75
C ASP A 246 15.18 -16.30 16.44
N LYS A 247 14.12 -16.64 15.70
CA LYS A 247 14.21 -17.34 14.40
C LYS A 247 14.12 -16.34 13.27
N VAL A 248 15.00 -16.48 12.29
CA VAL A 248 15.00 -15.66 11.08
C VAL A 248 14.78 -16.58 9.88
N GLU A 249 13.70 -16.35 9.17
CA GLU A 249 13.30 -17.05 7.95
C GLU A 249 13.64 -16.17 6.74
N GLU A 250 13.95 -16.79 5.62
CA GLU A 250 14.26 -16.12 4.37
C GLU A 250 13.10 -16.24 3.39
N VAL A 251 12.70 -15.11 2.79
CA VAL A 251 11.77 -15.06 1.68
C VAL A 251 12.57 -14.81 0.40
N LYS A 252 12.65 -15.83 -0.45
CA LYS A 252 13.32 -15.79 -1.74
C LYS A 252 12.39 -16.33 -2.83
N LEU A 253 12.20 -15.56 -3.89
CA LEU A 253 11.46 -15.96 -5.07
C LEU A 253 12.33 -15.67 -6.29
N SER A 254 12.52 -16.67 -7.13
CA SER A 254 13.29 -16.50 -8.37
C SER A 254 12.39 -15.86 -9.43
N ALA A 255 12.76 -14.66 -9.86
CA ALA A 255 12.15 -13.92 -10.97
C ALA A 255 13.19 -12.98 -11.58
N VAL A 256 13.03 -12.69 -12.87
CA VAL A 256 13.87 -11.71 -13.57
C VAL A 256 13.44 -10.29 -13.21
N PRO A 257 14.36 -9.30 -13.21
CA PRO A 257 14.01 -7.89 -13.00
C PRO A 257 12.96 -7.37 -14.00
N LEU A 258 12.31 -6.25 -13.65
CA LEU A 258 11.43 -5.51 -14.56
C LEU A 258 12.20 -5.00 -15.78
N GLY A 259 11.56 -4.99 -16.95
CA GLY A 259 12.14 -4.48 -18.18
C GLY A 259 12.91 -5.51 -19.01
N ILE A 260 13.11 -6.74 -18.52
CA ILE A 260 13.89 -7.78 -19.22
C ILE A 260 13.00 -8.67 -20.10
N VAL A 261 11.84 -9.10 -19.59
CA VAL A 261 10.99 -10.06 -20.30
C VAL A 261 9.59 -9.53 -20.53
N ASN A 262 9.08 -9.81 -21.71
CA ASN A 262 7.68 -9.61 -22.00
C ASN A 262 6.84 -10.73 -21.34
N GLY A 263 5.63 -10.39 -20.85
CA GLY A 263 4.75 -11.39 -20.23
C GLY A 263 5.23 -11.86 -18.85
N LEU A 264 5.71 -10.94 -18.00
CA LEU A 264 6.16 -11.21 -16.65
C LEU A 264 5.12 -12.02 -15.85
N LYS A 265 5.52 -13.19 -15.35
CA LYS A 265 4.71 -14.04 -14.46
C LYS A 265 4.91 -13.58 -13.02
N ILE A 266 3.90 -12.95 -12.44
CA ILE A 266 3.94 -12.48 -11.06
C ILE A 266 3.70 -13.67 -10.11
N ARG A 267 4.66 -13.89 -9.21
CA ARG A 267 4.56 -14.87 -8.12
C ARG A 267 4.66 -14.14 -6.80
N TYR A 268 4.02 -14.67 -5.77
CA TYR A 268 4.15 -14.16 -4.41
C TYR A 268 4.19 -15.30 -3.40
N MET A 269 4.81 -15.03 -2.27
CA MET A 269 4.70 -15.83 -1.06
C MET A 269 3.73 -15.14 -0.11
N GLU A 270 2.86 -15.90 0.54
CA GLU A 270 1.93 -15.38 1.55
C GLU A 270 2.23 -16.00 2.92
N THR A 271 2.23 -15.19 3.95
CA THR A 271 2.31 -15.62 5.34
C THR A 271 1.44 -14.74 6.22
N VAL A 272 1.23 -15.15 7.46
CA VAL A 272 0.54 -14.34 8.47
C VAL A 272 1.56 -13.87 9.50
N LEU A 273 1.72 -12.56 9.61
CA LEU A 273 2.56 -11.95 10.64
C LEU A 273 1.77 -11.77 11.93
N LYS A 274 2.49 -11.81 13.02
CA LYS A 274 1.99 -11.63 14.39
C LYS A 274 2.64 -10.39 15.01
N LYS A 275 2.09 -9.94 16.11
CA LYS A 275 2.71 -8.91 16.92
C LYS A 275 4.15 -9.32 17.28
N ASP A 276 5.05 -8.36 17.21
CA ASP A 276 6.50 -8.47 17.40
C ASP A 276 7.26 -9.26 16.31
N ASP A 277 6.61 -9.64 15.21
CA ASP A 277 7.31 -10.10 14.02
C ASP A 277 7.97 -8.92 13.29
N TRP A 278 9.09 -9.19 12.64
CA TRP A 278 9.85 -8.20 11.89
C TRP A 278 9.99 -8.61 10.44
N ILE A 279 10.01 -7.61 9.57
CA ILE A 279 10.40 -7.74 8.17
C ILE A 279 11.66 -6.91 7.97
N ILE A 280 12.64 -7.47 7.28
CA ILE A 280 13.89 -6.79 6.91
C ILE A 280 14.04 -6.98 5.40
N MET A 281 13.76 -5.92 4.64
CA MET A 281 13.95 -5.83 3.20
C MET A 281 15.30 -5.17 2.93
N MET A 282 15.98 -5.61 1.88
CA MET A 282 17.32 -5.10 1.57
C MET A 282 17.58 -5.13 0.06
N SER A 283 18.49 -4.27 -0.41
CA SER A 283 19.03 -4.36 -1.77
C SER A 283 20.10 -5.47 -1.86
N ASP A 284 20.50 -5.81 -3.07
CA ASP A 284 21.53 -6.84 -3.31
C ASP A 284 22.91 -6.41 -2.80
N GLY A 285 23.23 -5.10 -2.87
CA GLY A 285 24.43 -4.58 -2.22
C GLY A 285 24.52 -4.94 -0.74
N VAL A 286 23.40 -4.98 -0.02
CA VAL A 286 23.36 -5.43 1.37
C VAL A 286 23.47 -6.94 1.48
N SER A 287 22.69 -7.70 0.69
CA SER A 287 22.67 -9.16 0.81
C SER A 287 23.96 -9.83 0.35
N ASP A 288 24.64 -9.26 -0.62
CA ASP A 288 25.84 -9.79 -1.23
C ASP A 288 27.14 -9.42 -0.45
N GLY A 289 27.10 -8.31 0.29
CA GLY A 289 28.12 -7.93 1.25
C GLY A 289 29.53 -7.87 0.69
N GLY A 290 29.74 -7.33 -0.53
CA GLY A 290 31.08 -7.23 -1.14
C GLY A 290 31.82 -8.57 -1.32
N VAL A 291 31.16 -9.69 -1.09
CA VAL A 291 31.72 -11.04 -1.23
C VAL A 291 31.46 -11.55 -2.64
N GLY A 292 32.16 -11.03 -3.63
CA GLY A 292 31.99 -11.41 -5.02
C GLY A 292 32.18 -12.90 -5.30
N GLY A 293 31.20 -13.50 -5.99
CA GLY A 293 31.31 -14.78 -6.71
C GLY A 293 31.31 -16.07 -5.90
N ASN A 294 30.63 -17.07 -6.46
CA ASN A 294 30.70 -18.50 -6.09
C ASN A 294 30.33 -18.90 -4.64
N GLY A 295 29.04 -18.76 -4.26
CA GLY A 295 28.50 -19.43 -3.05
C GLY A 295 28.82 -18.74 -1.71
N ARG A 296 29.47 -17.58 -1.73
CA ARG A 296 29.80 -16.81 -0.52
C ARG A 296 28.67 -15.89 -0.07
N ASN A 297 27.72 -15.57 -0.93
CA ASN A 297 26.55 -14.75 -0.61
C ASN A 297 25.69 -15.43 0.48
N ASP A 298 25.53 -16.76 0.43
CA ASP A 298 24.78 -17.51 1.45
C ASP A 298 25.44 -17.43 2.83
N VAL A 299 26.79 -17.37 2.87
CA VAL A 299 27.55 -17.23 4.13
C VAL A 299 27.30 -15.85 4.74
N PHE A 300 27.38 -14.79 3.93
CA PHE A 300 27.15 -13.44 4.42
C PHE A 300 25.69 -13.22 4.85
N LEU A 301 24.76 -13.71 4.08
CA LEU A 301 23.33 -13.69 4.45
C LEU A 301 23.08 -14.44 5.77
N SER A 302 23.83 -15.50 6.07
CA SER A 302 23.78 -16.20 7.36
C SER A 302 24.25 -15.30 8.50
N VAL A 303 25.27 -14.49 8.28
CA VAL A 303 25.74 -13.49 9.26
C VAL A 303 24.67 -12.42 9.52
N LEU A 304 24.03 -11.91 8.45
CA LEU A 304 22.93 -10.96 8.60
C LEU A 304 21.75 -11.54 9.38
N LYS A 305 21.41 -12.81 9.13
CA LYS A 305 20.36 -13.53 9.88
C LYS A 305 20.71 -13.65 11.36
N GLU A 306 21.96 -13.97 11.66
CA GLU A 306 22.44 -14.08 13.04
C GLU A 306 22.42 -12.71 13.74
N THR A 307 22.85 -11.64 13.07
CA THR A 307 22.77 -10.27 13.56
C THR A 307 21.32 -9.90 13.85
N ALA A 308 20.42 -10.10 12.88
CA ALA A 308 18.99 -9.84 13.05
C ALA A 308 18.38 -10.61 14.23
N ALA A 309 18.78 -11.87 14.46
CA ALA A 309 18.29 -12.68 15.57
C ALA A 309 18.73 -12.15 16.94
N LYS A 310 19.94 -11.55 17.02
CA LYS A 310 20.54 -11.07 18.27
C LYS A 310 20.09 -9.68 18.69
N VAL A 311 19.56 -8.85 17.79
CA VAL A 311 19.11 -7.49 18.11
C VAL A 311 17.97 -7.54 19.13
N ARG A 312 18.17 -6.85 20.27
CA ARG A 312 17.18 -6.78 21.36
C ARG A 312 16.41 -5.46 21.36
N SER A 313 16.82 -4.47 20.58
CA SER A 313 16.09 -3.23 20.43
C SER A 313 14.70 -3.50 19.85
N ALA A 314 13.73 -2.73 20.29
CA ALA A 314 12.37 -2.73 19.74
C ALA A 314 12.21 -1.67 18.63
N ASP A 315 13.25 -0.88 18.39
CA ASP A 315 13.25 0.22 17.43
C ASP A 315 13.72 -0.25 16.04
N PRO A 316 12.89 -0.08 14.98
CA PRO A 316 13.27 -0.44 13.62
C PRO A 316 14.50 0.30 13.08
N ALA A 317 14.73 1.55 13.50
CA ALA A 317 15.91 2.30 13.07
C ALA A 317 17.20 1.62 13.54
N THR A 318 17.26 1.19 14.80
CA THR A 318 18.40 0.42 15.34
C THR A 318 18.65 -0.85 14.52
N MET A 319 17.59 -1.55 14.10
CA MET A 319 17.73 -2.77 13.30
C MET A 319 18.29 -2.46 11.91
N SER A 320 17.73 -1.45 11.22
CA SER A 320 18.19 -1.08 9.87
C SER A 320 19.62 -0.60 9.87
N ASP A 321 20.02 0.21 10.86
CA ASP A 321 21.40 0.71 11.00
C ASP A 321 22.41 -0.41 11.26
N LEU A 322 22.08 -1.36 12.14
CA LEU A 322 22.96 -2.49 12.43
C LEU A 322 23.19 -3.38 11.21
N ILE A 323 22.13 -3.70 10.47
CA ILE A 323 22.24 -4.51 9.25
C ILE A 323 23.02 -3.75 8.16
N LEU A 324 22.75 -2.44 7.99
CA LEU A 324 23.46 -1.60 7.03
C LEU A 324 24.96 -1.52 7.36
N ASN A 325 25.31 -1.23 8.61
CA ASN A 325 26.72 -1.14 9.05
C ASN A 325 27.46 -2.47 8.88
N GLN A 326 26.80 -3.59 9.19
CA GLN A 326 27.37 -4.92 8.98
C GLN A 326 27.65 -5.18 7.49
N ALA A 327 26.75 -4.72 6.59
CA ALA A 327 26.98 -4.82 5.16
C ALA A 327 28.11 -3.88 4.71
N ALA A 328 28.10 -2.62 5.14
CA ALA A 328 29.10 -1.64 4.77
C ALA A 328 30.53 -2.07 5.18
N ASP A 329 30.67 -2.64 6.37
CA ASP A 329 31.95 -3.15 6.88
C ASP A 329 32.51 -4.30 6.03
N SER A 330 31.66 -5.07 5.35
CA SER A 330 32.09 -6.17 4.49
C SER A 330 32.77 -5.72 3.19
N TYR A 331 32.59 -4.45 2.81
CA TYR A 331 33.20 -3.83 1.63
C TYR A 331 34.57 -3.20 1.85
N ILE A 332 35.18 -3.34 3.05
CA ILE A 332 36.51 -2.77 3.32
C ILE A 332 37.50 -3.23 2.26
N GLY A 333 38.09 -2.26 1.53
CA GLY A 333 39.05 -2.52 0.45
C GLY A 333 38.44 -2.99 -0.89
N LYS A 334 37.13 -2.93 -1.05
CA LYS A 334 36.40 -3.29 -2.29
C LYS A 334 35.53 -2.15 -2.77
N GLU A 335 35.17 -2.19 -4.05
CA GLU A 335 34.16 -1.31 -4.59
C GLU A 335 32.81 -1.64 -3.96
N ARG A 336 32.17 -0.64 -3.38
CA ARG A 336 30.88 -0.78 -2.71
C ARG A 336 29.75 -0.55 -3.67
N ASP A 337 28.66 -1.27 -3.51
CA ASP A 337 27.38 -1.01 -4.16
C ASP A 337 26.51 -0.07 -3.32
N ASP A 338 25.39 0.36 -3.89
CA ASP A 338 24.36 1.08 -3.15
C ASP A 338 23.72 0.15 -2.10
N LEU A 339 23.56 0.65 -0.89
CA LEU A 339 23.06 -0.13 0.23
C LEU A 339 21.75 0.46 0.73
N THR A 340 20.72 -0.36 0.77
CA THR A 340 19.41 0.02 1.32
C THR A 340 18.84 -1.09 2.20
N VAL A 341 18.45 -0.74 3.42
CA VAL A 341 17.76 -1.61 4.37
C VAL A 341 16.49 -0.92 4.82
N LEU A 342 15.34 -1.55 4.62
CA LEU A 342 14.05 -1.13 5.12
C LEU A 342 13.55 -2.18 6.11
N THR A 343 13.33 -1.77 7.35
CA THR A 343 12.85 -2.65 8.41
C THR A 343 11.45 -2.26 8.85
N ALA A 344 10.65 -3.25 9.18
CA ALA A 344 9.32 -3.05 9.73
C ALA A 344 9.08 -3.99 10.91
N ARG A 345 8.49 -3.48 11.98
CA ARG A 345 8.03 -4.23 13.14
C ARG A 345 6.52 -4.18 13.22
N ILE A 346 5.90 -5.32 13.46
CA ILE A 346 4.45 -5.44 13.69
C ILE A 346 4.16 -5.14 15.15
N ILE A 347 3.33 -4.13 15.43
CA ILE A 347 2.99 -3.65 16.77
C ILE A 347 1.56 -4.05 17.15
#